data_a068e14ace0fcfe596300473867c5b66
#
_entry.id   a068e14ace0fcfe596300473867c5b66
#
_cell.length_a   1.000
_cell.length_b   1.000
_cell.length_c   1.000
_cell.angle_alpha   90.00
_cell.angle_beta   90.00
_cell.angle_gamma   90.00
#
_symmetry.space_group_name_H-M   'P 1'
#
loop_
_entity.id
_entity.type
_entity.pdbx_description
1 polymer ?
#
loop_
_entity_poly.entity_id
_entity_poly.type
_entity_poly.pdbx_seq_one_letter_code
_entity_poly.pdbx_strand_id
1 'polypeptide(L)'
;MIRELIIFTCCLIGLMSCKQADSNIHVHYSQKVNGYDVSVKILPDSIQEGYFSDIATRKAELTFKRDGQQLIVENPCYADKSLTAESLTSGMTIDYIPFEMSESGTFRGNQSPFFFFDVDFDGEVELLICLWEGMGYRGYHAYQAYETNVGSGTHQLSPMQEAPFYELNDYTEFDPINKTISIPQGVGLKMNGEKVYGLVDGSFTLIERVQYDWEHTKGVKYEPCAPTIYHYKIVNGTEILDRIEKCPNDK
;
A
#
# COMPACT_ATOMS: atom_id res chain seq x y z
N MET A 1 -8.41 -42.56 -53.88
CA MET A 1 -9.07 -41.24 -53.70
C MET A 1 -9.58 -40.95 -52.28
N ILE A 2 -9.95 -41.94 -51.50
CA ILE A 2 -10.48 -41.66 -50.11
C ILE A 2 -9.38 -41.38 -49.08
N ARG A 3 -8.15 -41.86 -49.28
CA ARG A 3 -7.04 -41.65 -48.34
C ARG A 3 -6.45 -40.24 -48.34
N GLU A 4 -6.47 -39.55 -49.45
CA GLU A 4 -5.92 -38.20 -49.56
C GLU A 4 -6.90 -37.15 -49.03
N LEU A 5 -8.20 -37.41 -49.03
CA LEU A 5 -9.23 -36.52 -48.50
C LEU A 5 -9.19 -36.42 -46.96
N ILE A 6 -8.80 -37.51 -46.27
CA ILE A 6 -8.73 -37.54 -44.81
C ILE A 6 -7.53 -36.75 -44.29
N ILE A 7 -6.41 -36.73 -45.01
CA ILE A 7 -5.20 -35.99 -44.62
C ILE A 7 -5.41 -34.49 -44.77
N PHE A 8 -6.16 -34.04 -45.78
CA PHE A 8 -6.44 -32.62 -45.99
C PHE A 8 -7.43 -32.06 -44.94
N THR A 9 -8.37 -32.85 -44.47
CA THR A 9 -9.33 -32.45 -43.43
C THR A 9 -8.66 -32.39 -42.05
N CYS A 10 -7.70 -33.25 -41.72
CA CYS A 10 -6.94 -33.16 -40.48
C CYS A 10 -5.97 -31.98 -40.42
N CYS A 11 -5.42 -31.53 -41.56
CA CYS A 11 -4.57 -30.34 -41.61
C CYS A 11 -5.34 -29.01 -41.45
N LEU A 12 -6.61 -28.97 -41.82
CA LEU A 12 -7.46 -27.80 -41.66
C LEU A 12 -7.96 -27.62 -40.21
N ILE A 13 -8.07 -28.71 -39.43
CA ILE A 13 -8.44 -28.62 -38.01
C ILE A 13 -7.24 -28.20 -37.13
N GLY A 14 -6.01 -28.45 -37.57
CA GLY A 14 -4.79 -28.07 -36.85
C GLY A 14 -4.44 -26.59 -36.91
N LEU A 15 -5.13 -25.75 -37.71
CA LEU A 15 -4.88 -24.31 -37.83
C LEU A 15 -5.88 -23.41 -37.11
N MET A 16 -6.88 -23.97 -36.44
CA MET A 16 -7.56 -23.26 -35.37
C MET A 16 -6.66 -23.24 -34.13
N SER A 17 -5.53 -22.56 -34.24
CA SER A 17 -4.83 -22.01 -33.09
C SER A 17 -5.87 -21.16 -32.35
N CYS A 18 -6.46 -21.72 -31.31
CA CYS A 18 -7.12 -20.91 -30.31
C CYS A 18 -6.09 -19.87 -29.89
N LYS A 19 -6.20 -18.66 -30.43
CA LYS A 19 -5.70 -17.48 -29.74
C LYS A 19 -6.41 -17.55 -28.40
N GLN A 20 -5.71 -18.04 -27.39
CA GLN A 20 -6.15 -17.93 -26.03
C GLN A 20 -6.43 -16.44 -25.85
N ALA A 21 -7.69 -16.07 -25.79
CA ALA A 21 -8.08 -14.69 -25.60
C ALA A 21 -7.34 -14.25 -24.35
N ASP A 22 -6.62 -13.14 -24.43
CA ASP A 22 -5.96 -12.55 -23.28
C ASP A 22 -7.07 -12.32 -22.25
N SER A 23 -7.11 -13.17 -21.24
CA SER A 23 -8.14 -13.12 -20.21
C SER A 23 -7.93 -11.93 -19.25
N ASN A 24 -6.83 -11.19 -19.42
CA ASN A 24 -6.53 -10.02 -18.63
C ASN A 24 -7.56 -8.91 -18.88
N ILE A 25 -7.95 -8.26 -17.80
CA ILE A 25 -8.88 -7.13 -17.84
C ILE A 25 -8.05 -5.86 -17.79
N HIS A 26 -8.23 -5.01 -18.79
CA HIS A 26 -7.56 -3.71 -18.87
C HIS A 26 -8.53 -2.60 -18.49
N VAL A 27 -8.11 -1.77 -17.53
CA VAL A 27 -8.87 -0.61 -17.03
C VAL A 27 -8.01 0.64 -17.22
N HIS A 28 -8.63 1.76 -17.56
CA HIS A 28 -7.96 3.05 -17.70
C HIS A 28 -8.61 4.06 -16.77
N TYR A 29 -7.83 4.93 -16.16
CA TYR A 29 -8.38 6.08 -15.46
C TYR A 29 -8.76 7.17 -16.46
N SER A 30 -9.93 7.80 -16.25
CA SER A 30 -10.50 8.81 -17.16
C SER A 30 -9.66 10.09 -17.22
N GLN A 31 -8.89 10.36 -16.18
CA GLN A 31 -8.09 11.57 -16.05
C GLN A 31 -6.64 11.24 -15.64
N LYS A 32 -5.74 12.15 -15.97
CA LYS A 32 -4.37 12.06 -15.47
C LYS A 32 -4.34 12.25 -13.96
N VAL A 33 -3.55 11.42 -13.28
CA VAL A 33 -3.32 11.53 -11.84
C VAL A 33 -1.89 12.04 -11.63
N ASN A 34 -1.74 13.22 -11.08
CA ASN A 34 -0.46 13.93 -10.94
C ASN A 34 0.37 13.98 -12.25
N GLY A 35 -0.32 14.21 -13.38
CA GLY A 35 0.29 14.28 -14.70
C GLY A 35 0.57 12.92 -15.38
N TYR A 36 0.35 11.80 -14.71
CA TYR A 36 0.49 10.45 -15.27
C TYR A 36 -0.81 9.95 -15.90
N ASP A 37 -0.70 9.36 -17.09
CA ASP A 37 -1.73 8.49 -17.63
C ASP A 37 -1.60 7.13 -16.95
N VAL A 38 -2.67 6.68 -16.27
CA VAL A 38 -2.63 5.45 -15.47
C VAL A 38 -3.56 4.41 -16.06
N SER A 39 -3.05 3.19 -16.17
CA SER A 39 -3.82 2.01 -16.55
C SER A 39 -3.50 0.83 -15.67
N VAL A 40 -4.46 -0.08 -15.55
CA VAL A 40 -4.38 -1.27 -14.70
C VAL A 40 -4.70 -2.50 -15.55
N LYS A 41 -3.82 -3.49 -15.46
CA LYS A 41 -4.04 -4.81 -16.02
C LYS A 41 -4.31 -5.77 -14.88
N ILE A 42 -5.54 -6.26 -14.77
CA ILE A 42 -6.00 -7.17 -13.72
C ILE A 42 -5.85 -8.60 -14.22
N LEU A 43 -5.30 -9.47 -13.37
CA LEU A 43 -5.15 -10.90 -13.63
C LEU A 43 -6.40 -11.65 -13.14
N PRO A 44 -7.23 -12.23 -14.02
CA PRO A 44 -8.54 -12.76 -13.67
C PRO A 44 -8.49 -13.94 -12.70
N ASP A 45 -7.46 -14.78 -12.78
CA ASP A 45 -7.30 -15.95 -11.91
C ASP A 45 -6.90 -15.59 -10.48
N SER A 46 -6.72 -14.29 -10.19
CA SER A 46 -6.28 -13.76 -8.91
C SER A 46 -7.38 -13.16 -8.05
N ILE A 47 -8.64 -13.21 -8.51
CA ILE A 47 -9.78 -12.64 -7.78
C ILE A 47 -9.93 -13.41 -6.46
N GLN A 48 -9.79 -12.70 -5.35
CA GLN A 48 -10.07 -13.22 -4.02
C GLN A 48 -11.27 -12.46 -3.45
N GLU A 49 -12.32 -13.18 -3.11
CA GLU A 49 -13.44 -12.60 -2.37
C GLU A 49 -12.93 -12.22 -0.98
N GLY A 50 -13.09 -10.94 -0.62
CA GLY A 50 -12.70 -10.47 0.70
C GLY A 50 -13.57 -11.09 1.78
N TYR A 51 -12.95 -11.67 2.81
CA TYR A 51 -13.66 -12.33 3.91
C TYR A 51 -14.51 -11.35 4.75
N PHE A 52 -14.24 -10.04 4.68
CA PHE A 52 -14.89 -8.98 5.45
C PHE A 52 -15.22 -7.71 4.66
N SER A 53 -15.05 -7.70 3.34
CA SER A 53 -15.38 -6.55 2.52
C SER A 53 -16.04 -6.99 1.22
N ASP A 54 -16.98 -6.19 0.75
CA ASP A 54 -17.61 -6.35 -0.56
C ASP A 54 -16.65 -6.03 -1.71
N ILE A 55 -15.39 -5.68 -1.40
CA ILE A 55 -14.35 -5.33 -2.35
C ILE A 55 -13.50 -6.56 -2.62
N ALA A 56 -13.58 -7.09 -3.83
CA ALA A 56 -12.69 -8.16 -4.28
C ALA A 56 -11.27 -7.61 -4.49
N THR A 57 -10.28 -8.22 -3.82
CA THR A 57 -8.87 -7.92 -4.10
C THR A 57 -8.36 -8.77 -5.26
N ARG A 58 -7.41 -8.23 -6.02
CA ARG A 58 -6.89 -8.86 -7.23
C ARG A 58 -5.42 -8.57 -7.41
N LYS A 59 -4.69 -9.48 -8.03
CA LYS A 59 -3.36 -9.14 -8.53
C LYS A 59 -3.50 -8.28 -9.78
N ALA A 60 -2.77 -7.18 -9.81
CA ALA A 60 -2.79 -6.25 -10.92
C ALA A 60 -1.39 -5.69 -11.23
N GLU A 61 -1.20 -5.29 -12.48
CA GLU A 61 -0.07 -4.49 -12.90
C GLU A 61 -0.58 -3.05 -13.14
N LEU A 62 -0.11 -2.10 -12.36
CA LEU A 62 -0.38 -0.68 -12.57
C LEU A 62 0.69 -0.11 -13.49
N THR A 63 0.29 0.59 -14.53
CA THR A 63 1.17 1.26 -15.46
C THR A 63 0.96 2.77 -15.36
N PHE A 64 2.03 3.49 -15.02
CA PHE A 64 2.08 4.95 -14.99
C PHE A 64 2.91 5.44 -16.18
N LYS A 65 2.34 6.33 -16.99
CA LYS A 65 3.01 6.90 -18.19
C LYS A 65 3.04 8.41 -18.11
N ARG A 66 4.22 8.98 -18.30
CA ARG A 66 4.42 10.43 -18.39
C ARG A 66 5.63 10.71 -19.28
N ASP A 67 5.49 11.64 -20.21
CA ASP A 67 6.58 12.15 -21.07
C ASP A 67 7.40 11.06 -21.78
N GLY A 68 6.71 10.02 -22.27
CA GLY A 68 7.34 8.89 -22.97
C GLY A 68 7.98 7.84 -22.07
N GLN A 69 8.00 8.05 -20.77
CA GLN A 69 8.47 7.08 -19.79
C GLN A 69 7.32 6.26 -19.22
N GLN A 70 7.63 5.08 -18.75
CA GLN A 70 6.66 4.14 -18.21
C GLN A 70 7.24 3.43 -17.00
N LEU A 71 6.48 3.42 -15.90
CA LEU A 71 6.69 2.53 -14.77
C LEU A 71 5.58 1.48 -14.73
N ILE A 72 5.95 0.24 -14.50
CA ILE A 72 5.00 -0.85 -14.22
C ILE A 72 5.27 -1.34 -12.81
N VAL A 73 4.22 -1.34 -11.98
CA VAL A 73 4.26 -1.81 -10.60
C VAL A 73 3.28 -2.94 -10.42
N GLU A 74 3.76 -4.05 -9.90
CA GLU A 74 2.88 -5.16 -9.47
C GLU A 74 2.23 -4.82 -8.13
N ASN A 75 0.91 -4.91 -8.09
CA ASN A 75 0.15 -4.83 -6.86
C ASN A 75 -0.50 -6.20 -6.58
N PRO A 76 -0.07 -6.93 -5.55
CA PRO A 76 -0.61 -8.26 -5.25
C PRO A 76 -2.04 -8.22 -4.75
N CYS A 77 -2.50 -7.07 -4.25
CA CYS A 77 -3.79 -6.91 -3.59
C CYS A 77 -4.52 -5.64 -4.04
N TYR A 78 -4.51 -5.38 -5.35
CA TYR A 78 -5.19 -4.23 -5.92
C TYR A 78 -6.70 -4.26 -5.60
N ALA A 79 -7.20 -3.20 -4.99
CA ALA A 79 -8.60 -2.98 -4.72
C ALA A 79 -8.97 -1.55 -5.13
N ASP A 80 -10.03 -1.41 -5.92
CA ASP A 80 -10.60 -0.12 -6.29
C ASP A 80 -12.11 -0.21 -6.12
N LYS A 81 -12.69 0.69 -5.35
CA LYS A 81 -14.14 0.70 -5.07
C LYS A 81 -15.00 0.92 -6.31
N SER A 82 -14.44 1.53 -7.34
CA SER A 82 -15.13 1.70 -8.63
C SER A 82 -15.29 0.37 -9.39
N LEU A 83 -14.61 -0.69 -8.94
CA LEU A 83 -14.56 -1.98 -9.61
C LEU A 83 -15.27 -3.06 -8.79
N THR A 84 -16.50 -3.36 -9.14
CA THR A 84 -17.19 -4.55 -8.62
C THR A 84 -16.88 -5.76 -9.50
N ALA A 85 -17.03 -6.96 -8.96
CA ALA A 85 -16.81 -8.20 -9.71
C ALA A 85 -17.74 -8.29 -10.95
N GLU A 86 -18.93 -7.71 -10.85
CA GLU A 86 -19.96 -7.74 -11.89
C GLU A 86 -19.72 -6.69 -13.00
N SER A 87 -19.04 -5.59 -12.68
CA SER A 87 -18.84 -4.47 -13.62
C SER A 87 -17.56 -4.59 -14.45
N LEU A 88 -16.70 -5.59 -14.16
CA LEU A 88 -15.40 -5.72 -14.80
C LEU A 88 -15.49 -6.14 -16.26
N THR A 89 -15.20 -5.21 -17.15
CA THR A 89 -15.03 -5.47 -18.57
C THR A 89 -13.70 -4.91 -19.06
N SER A 90 -13.02 -5.64 -19.95
CA SER A 90 -11.78 -5.15 -20.54
C SER A 90 -12.01 -3.88 -21.37
N GLY A 91 -11.11 -2.91 -21.22
CA GLY A 91 -11.19 -1.61 -21.91
C GLY A 91 -12.10 -0.59 -21.23
N MET A 92 -12.59 -0.87 -20.01
CA MET A 92 -13.40 0.10 -19.29
C MET A 92 -12.56 1.29 -18.80
N THR A 93 -13.25 2.41 -18.66
CA THR A 93 -12.68 3.63 -18.07
C THR A 93 -13.37 3.90 -16.74
N ILE A 94 -12.58 4.23 -15.71
CA ILE A 94 -13.08 4.55 -14.37
C ILE A 94 -12.56 5.92 -13.92
N ASP A 95 -13.23 6.52 -12.96
CA ASP A 95 -12.79 7.77 -12.36
C ASP A 95 -11.82 7.49 -11.21
N TYR A 96 -10.80 8.31 -11.10
CA TYR A 96 -9.89 8.27 -9.98
C TYR A 96 -10.56 8.85 -8.73
N ILE A 97 -10.48 8.14 -7.61
CA ILE A 97 -10.92 8.63 -6.30
C ILE A 97 -9.71 9.29 -5.64
N PRO A 98 -9.71 10.62 -5.47
CA PRO A 98 -8.60 11.32 -4.83
C PRO A 98 -8.41 10.84 -3.39
N PHE A 99 -7.15 10.80 -2.99
CA PHE A 99 -6.79 10.58 -1.59
C PHE A 99 -7.11 11.83 -0.77
N GLU A 100 -7.68 11.61 0.42
CA GLU A 100 -7.87 12.64 1.42
C GLU A 100 -7.28 12.15 2.75
N MET A 101 -6.37 12.95 3.32
CA MET A 101 -5.81 12.69 4.64
C MET A 101 -6.92 12.69 5.69
N SER A 102 -6.87 11.75 6.63
CA SER A 102 -7.82 11.75 7.75
C SER A 102 -7.61 12.95 8.67
N GLU A 103 -8.63 13.31 9.46
CA GLU A 103 -8.52 14.38 10.46
C GLU A 103 -7.40 14.13 11.48
N SER A 104 -7.04 12.87 11.70
CA SER A 104 -5.93 12.49 12.59
C SER A 104 -4.55 12.55 11.93
N GLY A 105 -4.44 13.00 10.67
CA GLY A 105 -3.15 13.07 9.96
C GLY A 105 -2.59 11.71 9.55
N THR A 106 -3.45 10.71 9.39
CA THR A 106 -3.06 9.35 8.98
C THR A 106 -3.69 8.96 7.65
N PHE A 107 -3.23 7.86 7.06
CA PHE A 107 -3.83 7.28 5.84
C PHE A 107 -5.10 6.47 6.11
N ARG A 108 -5.56 6.42 7.36
CA ARG A 108 -6.71 5.63 7.75
C ARG A 108 -7.97 6.01 6.98
N GLY A 109 -8.63 5.01 6.42
CA GLY A 109 -9.84 5.20 5.62
C GLY A 109 -9.55 5.52 4.16
N ASN A 110 -8.29 5.52 3.73
CA ASN A 110 -7.93 5.61 2.31
C ASN A 110 -8.65 4.54 1.50
N GLN A 111 -9.13 4.93 0.33
CA GLN A 111 -9.88 4.08 -0.59
C GLN A 111 -9.25 4.01 -1.98
N SER A 112 -8.19 4.79 -2.18
CA SER A 112 -7.46 4.81 -3.44
C SER A 112 -6.42 3.69 -3.47
N PRO A 113 -6.32 2.93 -4.55
CA PRO A 113 -5.28 1.90 -4.70
C PRO A 113 -3.88 2.49 -4.83
N PHE A 114 -3.78 3.76 -5.17
CA PHE A 114 -2.56 4.56 -5.19
C PHE A 114 -2.91 6.04 -5.04
N PHE A 115 -1.97 6.84 -4.56
CA PHE A 115 -2.12 8.29 -4.44
C PHE A 115 -0.74 8.97 -4.38
N PHE A 116 -0.75 10.31 -4.43
CA PHE A 116 0.46 11.12 -4.33
C PHE A 116 0.43 11.92 -3.04
N PHE A 117 1.53 11.90 -2.30
CA PHE A 117 1.68 12.60 -1.01
C PHE A 117 3.15 12.88 -0.72
N ASP A 118 3.47 14.05 -0.16
CA ASP A 118 4.81 14.43 0.28
C ASP A 118 5.16 13.69 1.58
N VAL A 119 5.86 12.55 1.47
CA VAL A 119 6.16 11.68 2.62
C VAL A 119 7.49 12.02 3.29
N ASP A 120 8.37 12.78 2.63
CA ASP A 120 9.69 13.11 3.15
C ASP A 120 9.87 14.61 3.49
N PHE A 121 8.81 15.39 3.31
CA PHE A 121 8.75 16.83 3.64
C PHE A 121 9.71 17.69 2.83
N ASP A 122 10.01 17.31 1.59
CA ASP A 122 10.85 18.08 0.66
C ASP A 122 10.03 19.04 -0.22
N GLY A 123 8.71 18.89 -0.25
CA GLY A 123 7.76 19.69 -1.01
C GLY A 123 7.40 19.12 -2.37
N GLU A 124 8.02 18.05 -2.79
CA GLU A 124 7.58 17.23 -3.92
C GLU A 124 6.63 16.15 -3.41
N VAL A 125 5.96 15.43 -4.30
CA VAL A 125 5.04 14.37 -3.87
C VAL A 125 5.49 13.04 -4.43
N GLU A 126 5.53 12.04 -3.57
CA GLU A 126 5.82 10.65 -3.89
C GLU A 126 4.56 9.92 -4.32
N LEU A 127 4.73 8.89 -5.16
CA LEU A 127 3.66 7.95 -5.47
C LEU A 127 3.62 6.86 -4.39
N LEU A 128 2.48 6.70 -3.74
CA LEU A 128 2.21 5.60 -2.82
C LEU A 128 1.30 4.59 -3.49
N ILE A 129 1.73 3.34 -3.48
CA ILE A 129 0.92 2.19 -3.92
C ILE A 129 0.42 1.46 -2.69
N CYS A 130 -0.90 1.30 -2.60
CA CYS A 130 -1.54 0.53 -1.54
C CYS A 130 -1.26 -0.95 -1.75
N LEU A 131 -0.48 -1.55 -0.86
CA LEU A 131 -0.27 -2.98 -0.78
C LEU A 131 -1.13 -3.50 0.36
N TRP A 132 -2.07 -4.39 0.09
CA TRP A 132 -2.81 -4.98 1.19
C TRP A 132 -2.05 -6.17 1.76
N GLU A 133 -1.70 -6.08 3.04
CA GLU A 133 -1.12 -7.18 3.81
C GLU A 133 -1.99 -7.50 5.02
N GLY A 134 -3.18 -7.88 4.93
CA GLY A 134 -3.91 -8.10 6.17
C GLY A 134 -4.99 -9.15 6.10
N MET A 135 -4.67 -10.37 6.45
CA MET A 135 -5.63 -11.35 6.93
C MET A 135 -5.86 -11.15 8.44
N GLY A 136 -6.59 -10.13 8.84
CA GLY A 136 -6.94 -9.90 10.23
C GLY A 136 -8.28 -9.20 10.35
N TYR A 137 -8.93 -9.31 11.52
CA TYR A 137 -10.20 -8.71 11.86
C TYR A 137 -10.27 -7.17 11.67
N ARG A 138 -9.12 -6.54 11.47
CA ARG A 138 -8.94 -5.16 11.02
C ARG A 138 -7.79 -5.16 10.02
N GLY A 139 -8.10 -5.44 8.75
CA GLY A 139 -7.13 -5.27 7.68
C GLY A 139 -6.55 -3.86 7.75
N TYR A 140 -5.25 -3.73 7.70
CA TYR A 140 -4.56 -2.47 7.50
C TYR A 140 -3.84 -2.54 6.16
N HIS A 141 -3.73 -1.40 5.52
CA HIS A 141 -2.98 -1.29 4.29
C HIS A 141 -1.53 -0.95 4.62
N ALA A 142 -0.61 -1.62 3.95
CA ALA A 142 0.77 -1.18 3.83
C ALA A 142 0.92 -0.38 2.53
N TYR A 143 1.89 0.49 2.48
CA TYR A 143 2.14 1.34 1.31
C TYR A 143 3.60 1.23 0.89
N GLN A 144 3.83 1.11 -0.42
CA GLN A 144 5.15 1.28 -1.01
C GLN A 144 5.23 2.68 -1.60
N ALA A 145 6.19 3.46 -1.14
CA ALA A 145 6.49 4.78 -1.68
C ALA A 145 7.49 4.70 -2.83
N TYR A 146 7.30 5.59 -3.83
CA TYR A 146 8.17 5.75 -4.99
C TYR A 146 8.49 7.23 -5.18
N GLU A 147 9.76 7.56 -5.25
CA GLU A 147 10.20 8.90 -5.62
C GLU A 147 9.75 9.24 -7.04
N THR A 148 9.20 10.44 -7.19
CA THR A 148 8.84 11.00 -8.49
C THR A 148 9.95 11.91 -9.00
N ASN A 149 11.15 11.41 -9.26
CA ASN A 149 12.36 12.18 -9.60
C ASN A 149 12.13 13.19 -10.72
N VAL A 150 11.69 14.37 -10.36
CA VAL A 150 11.40 15.47 -11.27
C VAL A 150 12.67 16.25 -11.62
N GLY A 151 13.67 16.25 -10.74
CA GLY A 151 14.86 17.09 -10.83
C GLY A 151 15.88 16.67 -11.92
N SER A 152 15.84 15.44 -12.41
CA SER A 152 16.81 14.94 -13.42
C SER A 152 16.34 15.09 -14.87
N GLY A 153 15.15 15.66 -15.10
CA GLY A 153 14.53 15.69 -16.44
C GLY A 153 14.04 14.31 -16.91
N THR A 154 14.17 13.30 -16.08
CA THR A 154 13.62 11.95 -16.27
C THR A 154 12.59 11.72 -15.18
N HIS A 155 11.32 11.65 -15.56
CA HIS A 155 10.24 11.30 -14.62
C HIS A 155 10.26 9.79 -14.33
N GLN A 156 11.33 9.32 -13.71
CA GLN A 156 11.49 7.93 -13.35
C GLN A 156 11.04 7.75 -11.91
N LEU A 157 10.06 6.86 -11.70
CA LEU A 157 9.63 6.44 -10.38
C LEU A 157 10.61 5.38 -9.86
N SER A 158 11.19 5.63 -8.68
CA SER A 158 12.10 4.70 -8.01
C SER A 158 11.56 4.31 -6.65
N PRO A 159 11.51 3.01 -6.28
CA PRO A 159 11.00 2.62 -4.98
C PRO A 159 11.91 3.15 -3.87
N MET A 160 11.32 3.77 -2.86
CA MET A 160 12.00 4.20 -1.64
C MET A 160 12.20 2.96 -0.74
N GLN A 161 13.43 2.48 -0.63
CA GLN A 161 13.77 1.24 0.06
C GLN A 161 14.32 1.46 1.47
N GLU A 162 14.49 2.69 1.90
CA GLU A 162 15.01 3.04 3.21
C GLU A 162 13.88 3.24 4.22
N ALA A 163 14.17 3.00 5.50
CA ALA A 163 13.24 3.36 6.56
C ALA A 163 13.08 4.90 6.63
N PRO A 164 11.86 5.39 6.87
CA PRO A 164 10.62 4.68 7.23
C PRO A 164 9.77 4.22 6.05
N PHE A 165 10.14 4.51 4.80
CA PHE A 165 9.26 4.49 3.61
C PHE A 165 8.77 3.10 3.19
N TYR A 166 9.45 2.02 3.59
CA TYR A 166 8.97 0.65 3.38
C TYR A 166 8.11 0.11 4.54
N GLU A 167 7.95 0.91 5.63
CA GLU A 167 7.14 0.53 6.80
C GLU A 167 5.79 1.26 6.85
N LEU A 168 5.48 2.12 5.88
CA LEU A 168 4.27 2.95 5.88
C LEU A 168 3.00 2.10 5.92
N ASN A 169 2.04 2.52 6.74
CA ASN A 169 0.75 1.85 6.88
C ASN A 169 -0.38 2.84 7.18
N ASP A 170 -1.63 2.35 7.28
CA ASP A 170 -2.83 3.17 7.51
C ASP A 170 -2.75 4.08 8.75
N TYR A 171 -1.94 3.71 9.73
CA TYR A 171 -1.81 4.41 11.00
C TYR A 171 -0.53 5.23 11.10
N THR A 172 0.25 5.32 10.01
CA THR A 172 1.43 6.19 9.96
C THR A 172 0.99 7.64 10.13
N GLU A 173 1.61 8.35 11.07
CA GLU A 173 1.37 9.76 11.33
C GLU A 173 2.53 10.60 10.79
N PHE A 174 2.19 11.70 10.12
CA PHE A 174 3.14 12.64 9.56
C PHE A 174 3.03 13.98 10.29
N ASP A 175 4.13 14.43 10.86
CA ASP A 175 4.25 15.78 11.46
C ASP A 175 5.17 16.66 10.59
N PRO A 176 4.62 17.48 9.69
CA PRO A 176 5.42 18.32 8.80
C PRO A 176 6.10 19.48 9.53
N ILE A 177 5.64 19.84 10.75
CA ILE A 177 6.24 20.92 11.54
C ILE A 177 7.57 20.44 12.13
N ASN A 178 7.55 19.26 12.76
CA ASN A 178 8.74 18.67 13.37
C ASN A 178 9.53 17.78 12.40
N LYS A 179 9.00 17.57 11.19
CA LYS A 179 9.54 16.65 10.17
C LYS A 179 9.78 15.25 10.76
N THR A 180 8.73 14.70 11.36
CA THR A 180 8.76 13.35 11.94
C THR A 180 7.67 12.47 11.35
N ILE A 181 7.99 11.17 11.27
CA ILE A 181 7.09 10.12 10.82
C ILE A 181 6.99 9.07 11.93
N SER A 182 5.78 8.88 12.44
CA SER A 182 5.51 7.91 13.49
C SER A 182 4.81 6.69 12.90
N ILE A 183 5.40 5.50 13.09
CA ILE A 183 4.90 4.24 12.55
C ILE A 183 4.54 3.28 13.68
N PRO A 184 3.24 3.03 13.89
CA PRO A 184 2.79 2.06 14.85
C PRO A 184 3.27 0.64 14.51
N GLN A 185 3.72 -0.08 15.53
CA GLN A 185 4.20 -1.45 15.44
C GLN A 185 3.17 -2.43 15.99
N GLY A 186 2.94 -3.51 15.25
CA GLY A 186 1.98 -4.54 15.62
C GLY A 186 0.62 -4.36 14.96
N VAL A 187 -0.12 -5.46 14.89
CA VAL A 187 -1.36 -5.60 14.15
C VAL A 187 -2.48 -6.06 15.07
N GLY A 188 -3.68 -5.54 14.86
CA GLY A 188 -4.89 -6.00 15.50
C GLY A 188 -5.22 -5.30 16.81
N LEU A 189 -5.72 -6.04 17.82
CA LEU A 189 -6.24 -5.47 19.06
C LEU A 189 -5.18 -4.91 20.01
N LYS A 190 -3.90 -5.22 19.76
CA LYS A 190 -2.78 -4.79 20.61
C LYS A 190 -1.69 -4.20 19.74
N MET A 191 -1.55 -2.88 19.77
CA MET A 191 -0.33 -2.24 19.31
C MET A 191 0.79 -2.60 20.27
N ASN A 192 1.93 -3.02 19.73
CA ASN A 192 3.09 -3.41 20.56
C ASN A 192 4.04 -2.23 20.81
N GLY A 193 3.86 -1.16 20.06
CA GLY A 193 4.69 0.03 20.16
C GLY A 193 4.60 0.94 18.94
N GLU A 194 5.59 1.80 18.82
CA GLU A 194 5.71 2.79 17.77
C GLU A 194 7.17 3.10 17.51
N LYS A 195 7.52 3.37 16.26
CA LYS A 195 8.80 3.91 15.84
C LYS A 195 8.61 5.35 15.37
N VAL A 196 9.44 6.28 15.86
CA VAL A 196 9.44 7.66 15.41
C VAL A 196 10.74 7.94 14.66
N TYR A 197 10.59 8.33 13.42
CA TYR A 197 11.69 8.74 12.55
C TYR A 197 11.69 10.26 12.43
N GLY A 198 12.85 10.88 12.54
CA GLY A 198 13.05 12.31 12.34
C GLY A 198 14.04 12.59 11.22
N LEU A 199 13.86 13.70 10.52
CA LEU A 199 14.80 14.17 9.50
C LEU A 199 16.04 14.78 10.18
N VAL A 200 17.17 14.07 10.14
CA VAL A 200 18.45 14.47 10.74
C VAL A 200 19.50 14.51 9.63
N ASP A 201 20.13 15.65 9.46
CA ASP A 201 21.18 15.87 8.44
C ASP A 201 20.76 15.44 7.01
N GLY A 202 19.49 15.65 6.67
CA GLY A 202 18.94 15.33 5.35
C GLY A 202 18.55 13.87 5.15
N SER A 203 18.55 13.04 6.21
CA SER A 203 18.14 11.63 6.14
C SER A 203 17.20 11.29 7.30
N PHE A 204 16.22 10.44 7.04
CA PHE A 204 15.36 9.93 8.11
C PHE A 204 16.11 8.95 9.00
N THR A 205 16.08 9.19 10.28
CA THR A 205 16.75 8.37 11.29
C THR A 205 15.77 8.03 12.40
N LEU A 206 15.79 6.80 12.89
CA LEU A 206 15.03 6.42 14.08
C LEU A 206 15.52 7.24 15.28
N ILE A 207 14.63 8.06 15.86
CA ILE A 207 14.95 8.95 16.99
C ILE A 207 14.29 8.52 18.29
N GLU A 208 13.14 7.85 18.21
CA GLU A 208 12.42 7.36 19.37
C GLU A 208 11.77 5.99 19.05
N ARG A 209 11.71 5.12 20.03
CA ARG A 209 10.91 3.90 20.02
C ARG A 209 10.04 3.86 21.26
N VAL A 210 8.75 3.61 21.06
CA VAL A 210 7.79 3.41 22.14
C VAL A 210 7.42 1.93 22.19
N GLN A 211 7.34 1.35 23.37
CA GLN A 211 6.91 -0.03 23.58
C GLN A 211 5.75 -0.09 24.56
N TYR A 212 4.67 -0.79 24.19
CA TYR A 212 3.53 -1.03 25.02
C TYR A 212 3.60 -2.41 25.67
N ASP A 213 3.64 -2.46 27.00
CA ASP A 213 3.59 -3.70 27.78
C ASP A 213 2.19 -3.92 28.32
N TRP A 214 1.54 -4.94 27.78
CA TRP A 214 0.17 -5.34 28.12
C TRP A 214 0.15 -6.51 29.14
N GLU A 215 1.28 -6.98 29.64
CA GLU A 215 1.36 -8.20 30.46
C GLU A 215 0.69 -8.04 31.84
N HIS A 216 0.70 -6.85 32.40
CA HIS A 216 0.09 -6.56 33.70
C HIS A 216 -1.44 -6.57 33.70
N THR A 217 -2.06 -6.76 32.54
CA THR A 217 -3.54 -6.84 32.42
C THR A 217 -4.10 -8.24 32.60
N LYS A 218 -3.28 -9.24 32.91
CA LYS A 218 -3.71 -10.63 33.13
C LYS A 218 -4.42 -10.76 34.48
N GLY A 219 -5.75 -10.71 34.44
CA GLY A 219 -6.59 -11.01 35.60
C GLY A 219 -7.77 -10.09 35.87
N VAL A 220 -7.86 -8.96 35.20
CA VAL A 220 -8.97 -8.03 35.32
C VAL A 220 -10.02 -8.32 34.25
N LYS A 221 -11.17 -8.85 34.65
CA LYS A 221 -12.32 -9.05 33.77
C LYS A 221 -12.79 -7.69 33.25
N TYR A 222 -12.60 -7.45 31.94
CA TYR A 222 -13.29 -6.40 31.17
C TYR A 222 -13.04 -4.91 31.51
N GLU A 223 -12.03 -4.54 32.27
CA GLU A 223 -11.61 -3.15 32.30
C GLU A 223 -10.50 -2.92 31.26
N PRO A 224 -10.59 -1.84 30.44
CA PRO A 224 -9.52 -1.48 29.52
C PRO A 224 -8.35 -0.95 30.34
N CYS A 225 -7.47 -1.85 30.80
CA CYS A 225 -6.21 -1.42 31.41
C CYS A 225 -5.31 -0.83 30.33
N ALA A 226 -4.84 0.37 30.56
CA ALA A 226 -3.80 0.97 29.73
C ALA A 226 -2.49 0.18 29.93
N PRO A 227 -1.69 0.00 28.88
CA PRO A 227 -0.38 -0.66 28.97
C PRO A 227 0.59 0.18 29.81
N THR A 228 1.62 -0.44 30.34
CA THR A 228 2.82 0.29 30.73
C THR A 228 3.56 0.71 29.46
N ILE A 229 3.90 2.00 29.32
CA ILE A 229 4.52 2.55 28.12
C ILE A 229 5.97 2.87 28.43
N TYR A 230 6.88 2.26 27.67
CA TYR A 230 8.30 2.52 27.75
C TYR A 230 8.72 3.37 26.56
N HIS A 231 9.34 4.51 26.80
CA HIS A 231 9.90 5.40 25.78
C HIS A 231 11.42 5.28 25.76
N TYR A 232 11.95 5.02 24.57
CA TYR A 232 13.39 4.91 24.34
C TYR A 232 13.83 5.98 23.35
N LYS A 233 14.84 6.76 23.72
CA LYS A 233 15.54 7.63 22.77
C LYS A 233 16.66 6.86 22.09
N ILE A 234 16.90 7.18 20.83
CA ILE A 234 18.01 6.60 20.07
C ILE A 234 19.16 7.60 20.06
N VAL A 235 20.25 7.26 20.70
CA VAL A 235 21.46 8.10 20.78
C VAL A 235 22.63 7.31 20.18
N ASN A 236 23.19 7.80 19.08
CA ASN A 236 24.26 7.12 18.34
C ASN A 236 23.94 5.63 18.02
N GLY A 237 22.70 5.37 17.60
CA GLY A 237 22.21 4.03 17.26
C GLY A 237 21.94 3.12 18.48
N THR A 238 22.03 3.64 19.71
CA THR A 238 21.77 2.89 20.93
C THR A 238 20.46 3.32 21.57
N GLU A 239 19.61 2.36 21.92
CA GLU A 239 18.37 2.61 22.65
C GLU A 239 18.68 2.92 24.12
N ILE A 240 18.20 4.05 24.61
CA ILE A 240 18.32 4.48 26.00
C ILE A 240 16.92 4.73 26.54
N LEU A 241 16.54 4.04 27.61
CA LEU A 241 15.27 4.26 28.29
C LEU A 241 15.19 5.71 28.78
N ASP A 242 14.26 6.48 28.27
CA ASP A 242 14.06 7.90 28.60
C ASP A 242 13.02 8.05 29.71
N ARG A 243 11.84 7.43 29.54
CA ARG A 243 10.75 7.51 30.53
C ARG A 243 9.88 6.26 30.50
N ILE A 244 9.15 6.06 31.63
CA ILE A 244 8.13 5.02 31.76
C ILE A 244 6.84 5.71 32.20
N GLU A 245 5.78 5.45 31.44
CA GLU A 245 4.42 5.87 31.79
C GLU A 245 3.66 4.66 32.31
N LYS A 246 3.20 4.74 33.55
CA LYS A 246 2.40 3.69 34.19
C LYS A 246 0.93 4.04 34.21
N CYS A 247 0.08 3.03 34.08
CA CYS A 247 -1.35 3.24 34.28
C CYS A 247 -1.62 3.83 35.68
N PRO A 248 -2.49 4.84 35.81
CA PRO A 248 -2.80 5.45 37.10
C PRO A 248 -3.38 4.50 38.16
N ASN A 249 -3.81 3.31 37.74
CA ASN A 249 -4.43 2.31 38.59
C ASN A 249 -3.50 1.22 39.18
N ASP A 250 -2.20 1.27 38.84
CA ASP A 250 -1.17 0.42 39.47
C ASP A 250 -0.76 1.00 40.83
N LYS A 251 -1.61 0.84 41.82
CA LYS A 251 -1.33 1.07 43.26
C LYS A 251 -1.19 -0.24 43.99
#